data_76c624fb81a3bb28cc32a84406080b42
#
_entry.id   76c624fb81a3bb28cc32a84406080b42
#
_cell.length_a   1.000
_cell.length_b   1.000
_cell.length_c   1.000
_cell.angle_alpha   90.00
_cell.angle_beta   90.00
_cell.angle_gamma   90.00
#
_symmetry.space_group_name_H-M   'P 1'
#
loop_
_entity.id
_entity.type
_entity.pdbx_description
1 polymer ?
#
loop_
_entity_poly.entity_id
_entity_poly.type
_entity_poly.pdbx_seq_one_letter_code
_entity_poly.pdbx_strand_id
1 'polypeptide(L)'
;MRAALVLLVAFLVACSGDGSGPPPPAPPPPFYVSNNASNTISSFTTADTGNVAPEFTISGLNTTLNQPEGIVVDPAGVVITTSLNPARIVVFGAHTIGDVAPVASIVGGNTGLTQPRGLALNESGRLYVANAASILIFANGATGNVPPLVTITGANTGLSGPAGLGFDFRGRLFVANSGNHSVTVYAAGATGNASPVDTIGGPNTGLNVPMGVAVDGAGQLYVANSGTGASSSSITVYESGARGNATPIATIMGDSTGLDQPKGVALDPGGRIYVVNSATVSFQFRITVYAAGANGNAAPVATIAGNQTGLTAPSYLSF
;
A
#
# COMPACT_ATOMS: atom_id res chain seq x y z
N MET A 1 0.19 28.16 25.35
CA MET A 1 -0.66 28.53 24.21
C MET A 1 0.22 29.18 23.15
N ARG A 2 0.60 28.44 22.09
CA ARG A 2 1.18 29.01 20.89
C ARG A 2 0.42 28.37 19.73
N ALA A 3 -0.39 29.16 19.04
CA ALA A 3 -1.14 28.77 17.88
C ALA A 3 -0.17 28.58 16.70
N ALA A 4 -0.19 27.41 16.08
CA ALA A 4 0.49 27.17 14.81
C ALA A 4 -0.36 27.79 13.70
N LEU A 5 0.19 28.80 13.03
CA LEU A 5 -0.38 29.47 11.88
C LEU A 5 -0.16 28.57 10.65
N VAL A 6 -1.21 27.92 10.19
CA VAL A 6 -1.22 27.23 8.89
C VAL A 6 -1.31 28.30 7.81
N LEU A 7 -0.22 28.52 7.07
CA LEU A 7 -0.17 29.44 5.94
C LEU A 7 -0.79 28.77 4.71
N LEU A 8 -2.07 29.05 4.47
CA LEU A 8 -2.74 28.68 3.21
C LEU A 8 -2.25 29.61 2.11
N VAL A 9 -1.35 29.14 1.24
CA VAL A 9 -0.94 29.88 0.04
C VAL A 9 -2.04 29.71 -1.01
N ALA A 10 -2.94 30.69 -1.08
CA ALA A 10 -3.87 30.80 -2.19
C ALA A 10 -3.14 31.43 -3.38
N PHE A 11 -2.95 30.70 -4.47
CA PHE A 11 -2.57 31.26 -5.75
C PHE A 11 -3.77 32.03 -6.33
N LEU A 12 -3.77 33.34 -6.18
CA LEU A 12 -4.65 34.22 -6.93
C LEU A 12 -4.09 34.38 -8.35
N VAL A 13 -4.62 33.61 -9.29
CA VAL A 13 -4.52 33.95 -10.71
C VAL A 13 -5.65 34.91 -11.02
N ALA A 14 -5.33 36.19 -11.11
CA ALA A 14 -6.27 37.20 -11.62
C ALA A 14 -6.35 37.03 -13.15
N CYS A 15 -7.38 36.32 -13.63
CA CYS A 15 -7.85 36.41 -15.01
C CYS A 15 -9.14 37.22 -15.03
N SER A 16 -9.07 38.43 -15.56
CA SER A 16 -10.24 39.23 -15.95
C SER A 16 -10.89 38.59 -17.18
N GLY A 17 -12.01 37.93 -16.99
CA GLY A 17 -12.84 37.38 -18.05
C GLY A 17 -14.17 36.95 -17.46
N ASP A 18 -15.27 37.62 -17.83
CA ASP A 18 -16.66 37.30 -17.51
C ASP A 18 -17.04 35.91 -18.03
N GLY A 19 -16.80 34.91 -17.22
CA GLY A 19 -17.20 33.53 -17.47
C GLY A 19 -17.81 32.91 -16.23
N SER A 20 -19.15 33.05 -16.07
CA SER A 20 -19.93 32.49 -14.97
C SER A 20 -20.16 30.98 -15.10
N GLY A 21 -19.13 30.24 -15.48
CA GLY A 21 -19.12 28.78 -15.43
C GLY A 21 -18.62 28.30 -14.06
N PRO A 22 -19.11 27.15 -13.54
CA PRO A 22 -18.51 26.53 -12.35
C PRO A 22 -17.02 26.30 -12.62
N PRO A 23 -16.15 26.42 -11.59
CA PRO A 23 -14.74 26.11 -11.76
C PRO A 23 -14.59 24.67 -12.28
N PRO A 24 -13.58 24.40 -13.13
CA PRO A 24 -13.34 23.05 -13.63
C PRO A 24 -13.21 22.08 -12.43
N PRO A 25 -13.72 20.85 -12.55
CA PRO A 25 -13.58 19.86 -11.50
C PRO A 25 -12.09 19.69 -11.16
N ALA A 26 -11.79 19.50 -9.88
CA ALA A 26 -10.43 19.22 -9.44
C ALA A 26 -9.91 17.97 -10.18
N PRO A 27 -8.63 17.95 -10.59
CA PRO A 27 -8.06 16.78 -11.23
C PRO A 27 -8.20 15.55 -10.31
N PRO A 28 -8.43 14.36 -10.89
CA PRO A 28 -8.56 13.15 -10.11
C PRO A 28 -7.27 12.90 -9.31
N PRO A 29 -7.38 12.44 -8.06
CA PRO A 29 -6.20 12.24 -7.21
C PRO A 29 -5.26 11.19 -7.82
N PRO A 30 -3.95 11.42 -7.82
CA PRO A 30 -2.98 10.43 -8.27
C PRO A 30 -2.83 9.31 -7.24
N PHE A 31 -2.44 8.13 -7.73
CA PHE A 31 -1.93 7.05 -6.92
C PHE A 31 -0.63 6.50 -7.51
N TYR A 32 0.20 5.93 -6.67
CA TYR A 32 1.53 5.49 -7.02
C TYR A 32 1.65 3.99 -6.91
N VAL A 33 2.41 3.37 -7.81
CA VAL A 33 2.62 1.92 -7.90
C VAL A 33 4.11 1.61 -7.94
N SER A 34 4.57 0.76 -7.05
CA SER A 34 5.93 0.22 -7.09
C SER A 34 6.04 -0.92 -8.10
N ASN A 35 7.00 -0.83 -9.03
CA ASN A 35 7.29 -1.84 -10.05
C ASN A 35 8.61 -2.53 -9.72
N ASN A 36 8.51 -3.74 -9.18
CA ASN A 36 9.65 -4.48 -8.64
C ASN A 36 10.68 -4.85 -9.73
N ALA A 37 10.22 -5.30 -10.90
CA ALA A 37 11.13 -5.81 -11.93
C ALA A 37 11.86 -4.70 -12.71
N SER A 38 11.24 -3.54 -12.92
CA SER A 38 11.87 -2.41 -13.64
C SER A 38 12.56 -1.41 -12.73
N ASN A 39 12.48 -1.56 -11.41
CA ASN A 39 13.03 -0.62 -10.45
C ASN A 39 12.43 0.81 -10.60
N THR A 40 11.12 0.89 -10.78
CA THR A 40 10.42 2.16 -11.02
C THR A 40 9.23 2.34 -10.09
N ILE A 41 8.77 3.59 -9.96
CA ILE A 41 7.49 3.95 -9.40
C ILE A 41 6.71 4.67 -10.48
N SER A 42 5.52 4.19 -10.80
CA SER A 42 4.60 4.79 -11.78
C SER A 42 3.44 5.49 -11.07
N SER A 43 3.02 6.63 -11.60
CA SER A 43 1.85 7.36 -11.11
C SER A 43 0.72 7.28 -12.12
N PHE A 44 -0.49 7.06 -11.61
CA PHE A 44 -1.75 7.04 -12.37
C PHE A 44 -2.80 7.85 -11.64
N THR A 45 -3.88 8.20 -12.32
CA THR A 45 -5.04 8.84 -11.70
C THR A 45 -6.21 7.87 -11.54
N THR A 46 -7.17 8.27 -10.72
CA THR A 46 -8.40 7.49 -10.51
C THR A 46 -9.33 7.48 -11.73
N ALA A 47 -9.02 8.24 -12.79
CA ALA A 47 -9.74 8.25 -14.07
C ALA A 47 -9.12 7.30 -15.11
N ASP A 48 -7.90 6.81 -14.88
CA ASP A 48 -7.17 6.01 -15.84
C ASP A 48 -7.78 4.62 -16.03
N THR A 49 -7.80 4.18 -17.28
CA THR A 49 -8.25 2.84 -17.67
C THR A 49 -7.61 2.43 -19.00
N GLY A 50 -7.47 1.13 -19.23
CA GLY A 50 -6.89 0.56 -20.45
C GLY A 50 -5.38 0.62 -20.50
N ASN A 51 -4.85 0.73 -21.72
CA ASN A 51 -3.41 0.77 -21.99
C ASN A 51 -2.91 2.22 -22.02
N VAL A 52 -2.84 2.85 -20.86
CA VAL A 52 -2.43 4.25 -20.69
C VAL A 52 -1.00 4.33 -20.16
N ALA A 53 -0.24 5.34 -20.59
CA ALA A 53 1.05 5.64 -19.99
C ALA A 53 0.85 6.24 -18.59
N PRO A 54 1.77 6.01 -17.63
CA PRO A 54 1.72 6.70 -16.35
C PRO A 54 1.87 8.21 -16.56
N GLU A 55 1.25 9.01 -15.70
CA GLU A 55 1.40 10.46 -15.73
C GLU A 55 2.87 10.87 -15.54
N PHE A 56 3.54 10.20 -14.62
CA PHE A 56 4.97 10.31 -14.42
C PHE A 56 5.57 9.05 -13.83
N THR A 57 6.88 8.94 -13.98
CA THR A 57 7.64 7.78 -13.50
C THR A 57 8.88 8.26 -12.77
N ILE A 58 9.17 7.68 -11.61
CA ILE A 58 10.45 7.81 -10.91
C ILE A 58 11.28 6.60 -11.33
N SER A 59 12.40 6.82 -12.03
CA SER A 59 13.21 5.74 -12.60
C SER A 59 14.61 6.24 -12.92
N GLY A 60 15.58 5.34 -12.92
CA GLY A 60 16.96 5.63 -13.26
C GLY A 60 17.95 5.35 -12.12
N LEU A 61 19.25 5.43 -12.43
CA LEU A 61 20.31 4.99 -11.51
C LEU A 61 20.45 5.88 -10.27
N ASN A 62 20.14 7.16 -10.40
CA ASN A 62 20.22 8.11 -9.28
C ASN A 62 19.13 7.88 -8.23
N THR A 63 18.02 7.24 -8.59
CA THR A 63 16.91 6.95 -7.68
C THR A 63 17.28 5.96 -6.59
N THR A 64 18.30 5.16 -6.80
CA THR A 64 18.73 4.05 -5.93
C THR A 64 17.67 2.97 -5.70
N LEU A 65 16.58 2.99 -6.49
CA LEU A 65 15.55 1.95 -6.47
C LEU A 65 16.14 0.63 -6.98
N ASN A 66 15.92 -0.44 -6.23
CA ASN A 66 16.27 -1.80 -6.62
C ASN A 66 15.28 -2.77 -6.00
N GLN A 67 14.41 -3.33 -6.82
CA GLN A 67 13.28 -4.16 -6.42
C GLN A 67 12.38 -3.46 -5.38
N PRO A 68 11.77 -2.31 -5.71
CA PRO A 68 10.85 -1.64 -4.80
C PRO A 68 9.62 -2.52 -4.55
N GLU A 69 9.20 -2.62 -3.27
CA GLU A 69 7.99 -3.36 -2.89
C GLU A 69 6.96 -2.44 -2.25
N GLY A 70 7.02 -2.25 -0.93
CA GLY A 70 6.08 -1.40 -0.21
C GLY A 70 6.17 0.06 -0.66
N ILE A 71 5.03 0.71 -0.75
CA ILE A 71 4.94 2.14 -1.05
C ILE A 71 3.87 2.77 -0.17
N VAL A 72 4.14 3.98 0.31
CA VAL A 72 3.16 4.82 0.99
C VAL A 72 3.42 6.28 0.61
N VAL A 73 2.35 7.03 0.46
CA VAL A 73 2.39 8.47 0.18
C VAL A 73 1.86 9.21 1.41
N ASP A 74 2.59 10.21 1.86
CA ASP A 74 2.12 11.04 2.97
C ASP A 74 1.15 12.14 2.48
N PRO A 75 0.44 12.82 3.40
CA PRO A 75 -0.49 13.89 3.02
C PRO A 75 0.16 15.10 2.31
N ALA A 76 1.48 15.22 2.34
CA ALA A 76 2.23 16.25 1.60
C ALA A 76 2.65 15.77 0.19
N GLY A 77 2.32 14.53 -0.18
CA GLY A 77 2.68 13.93 -1.47
C GLY A 77 4.10 13.34 -1.51
N VAL A 78 4.75 13.20 -0.35
CA VAL A 78 6.07 12.55 -0.26
C VAL A 78 5.91 11.05 -0.47
N VAL A 79 6.67 10.50 -1.40
CA VAL A 79 6.63 9.07 -1.75
C VAL A 79 7.72 8.32 -0.98
N ILE A 80 7.32 7.34 -0.18
CA ILE A 80 8.21 6.50 0.62
C ILE A 80 8.06 5.06 0.13
N THR A 81 9.18 4.42 -0.21
CA THR A 81 9.18 3.04 -0.72
C THR A 81 10.29 2.21 -0.09
N THR A 82 10.04 0.92 0.04
CA THR A 82 11.08 -0.05 0.35
C THR A 82 11.83 -0.46 -0.90
N SER A 83 13.09 -0.81 -0.76
CA SER A 83 13.95 -1.33 -1.81
C SER A 83 14.77 -2.49 -1.24
N LEU A 84 14.84 -3.63 -1.96
CA LEU A 84 15.33 -4.87 -1.37
C LEU A 84 16.86 -5.03 -1.45
N ASN A 85 17.51 -4.50 -2.47
CA ASN A 85 18.94 -4.77 -2.73
C ASN A 85 19.76 -3.49 -2.95
N PRO A 86 20.53 -3.05 -1.93
CA PRO A 86 20.50 -3.48 -0.55
C PRO A 86 19.20 -3.05 0.14
N ALA A 87 18.83 -3.75 1.21
CA ALA A 87 17.64 -3.45 1.99
C ALA A 87 17.69 -2.01 2.52
N ARG A 88 16.72 -1.19 2.10
CA ARG A 88 16.61 0.23 2.44
C ARG A 88 15.19 0.75 2.32
N ILE A 89 14.98 1.92 2.86
CA ILE A 89 13.81 2.76 2.58
C ILE A 89 14.31 3.98 1.83
N VAL A 90 13.59 4.37 0.78
CA VAL A 90 13.91 5.52 -0.08
C VAL A 90 12.77 6.51 -0.01
N VAL A 91 13.07 7.78 0.12
CA VAL A 91 12.10 8.88 0.23
C VAL A 91 12.30 9.85 -0.91
N PHE A 92 11.24 10.09 -1.67
CA PHE A 92 11.21 11.10 -2.74
C PHE A 92 10.29 12.25 -2.35
N GLY A 93 10.68 13.47 -2.69
CA GLY A 93 9.81 14.63 -2.50
C GLY A 93 8.52 14.54 -3.31
N ALA A 94 7.55 15.34 -2.95
CA ALA A 94 6.31 15.46 -3.72
C ALA A 94 6.62 15.85 -5.18
N HIS A 95 5.82 15.30 -6.11
CA HIS A 95 5.95 15.55 -7.55
C HIS A 95 7.31 15.20 -8.17
N THR A 96 8.07 14.30 -7.56
CA THR A 96 9.34 13.81 -8.11
C THR A 96 9.13 13.05 -9.41
N ILE A 97 9.91 13.35 -10.45
CA ILE A 97 9.84 12.74 -11.78
C ILE A 97 11.24 12.40 -12.29
N GLY A 98 11.39 11.25 -12.95
CA GLY A 98 12.61 10.88 -13.68
C GLY A 98 13.73 10.36 -12.80
N ASP A 99 14.96 10.56 -13.25
CA ASP A 99 16.20 10.05 -12.63
C ASP A 99 16.76 11.04 -11.60
N VAL A 100 16.15 11.10 -10.44
CA VAL A 100 16.54 12.00 -9.36
C VAL A 100 16.97 11.23 -8.11
N ALA A 101 17.93 11.79 -7.39
CA ALA A 101 18.34 11.25 -6.11
C ALA A 101 17.23 11.39 -5.06
N PRO A 102 17.05 10.42 -4.17
CA PRO A 102 16.10 10.53 -3.07
C PRO A 102 16.48 11.70 -2.13
N VAL A 103 15.48 12.34 -1.56
CA VAL A 103 15.68 13.40 -0.55
C VAL A 103 16.14 12.83 0.79
N ALA A 104 15.81 11.57 1.07
CA ALA A 104 16.28 10.85 2.26
C ALA A 104 16.29 9.33 2.00
N SER A 105 17.09 8.61 2.78
CA SER A 105 17.11 7.14 2.78
C SER A 105 17.40 6.64 4.18
N ILE A 106 16.77 5.53 4.58
CA ILE A 106 17.11 4.76 5.77
C ILE A 106 17.87 3.52 5.31
N VAL A 107 19.16 3.45 5.58
CA VAL A 107 20.05 2.36 5.09
C VAL A 107 21.26 2.18 6.00
N GLY A 108 21.69 0.95 6.17
CA GLY A 108 22.88 0.60 6.95
C GLY A 108 22.61 -0.43 8.04
N GLY A 109 23.67 -0.94 8.66
CA GLY A 109 23.59 -2.08 9.58
C GLY A 109 22.79 -1.85 10.85
N ASN A 110 22.67 -0.59 11.31
CA ASN A 110 21.90 -0.27 12.52
C ASN A 110 20.38 -0.24 12.28
N THR A 111 19.93 -0.17 11.02
CA THR A 111 18.52 -0.05 10.69
C THR A 111 17.69 -1.30 10.96
N GLY A 112 18.34 -2.46 11.02
CA GLY A 112 17.67 -3.75 11.15
C GLY A 112 16.92 -4.20 9.90
N LEU A 113 16.97 -3.43 8.81
CA LEU A 113 16.32 -3.78 7.55
C LEU A 113 17.02 -4.98 6.91
N THR A 114 16.26 -6.04 6.59
CA THR A 114 16.75 -7.25 5.93
C THR A 114 15.94 -7.62 4.71
N GLN A 115 14.63 -7.70 4.83
CA GLN A 115 13.66 -7.95 3.76
C GLN A 115 12.45 -7.02 3.94
N PRO A 116 12.63 -5.70 3.76
CA PRO A 116 11.54 -4.75 3.95
C PRO A 116 10.49 -4.92 2.85
N ARG A 117 9.23 -5.08 3.24
CA ARG A 117 8.08 -5.26 2.35
C ARG A 117 7.10 -4.09 2.50
N GLY A 118 5.89 -4.36 2.98
CA GLY A 118 4.85 -3.36 3.16
C GLY A 118 5.22 -2.23 4.11
N LEU A 119 4.69 -1.07 3.84
CA LEU A 119 4.84 0.16 4.61
C LEU A 119 3.48 0.68 5.07
N ALA A 120 3.47 1.35 6.20
CA ALA A 120 2.36 2.18 6.63
C ALA A 120 2.86 3.37 7.46
N LEU A 121 2.19 4.52 7.32
CA LEU A 121 2.38 5.68 8.17
C LEU A 121 1.24 5.77 9.18
N ASN A 122 1.55 6.02 10.45
CA ASN A 122 0.53 6.35 11.41
C ASN A 122 0.25 7.87 11.42
N GLU A 123 -0.77 8.32 12.15
CA GLU A 123 -1.17 9.74 12.26
C GLU A 123 -0.05 10.66 12.75
N SER A 124 0.93 10.15 13.50
CA SER A 124 2.11 10.93 13.94
C SER A 124 3.27 10.90 12.94
N GLY A 125 3.08 10.34 11.75
CA GLY A 125 4.09 10.25 10.69
C GLY A 125 5.18 9.21 10.99
N ARG A 126 5.02 8.33 11.98
CA ARG A 126 5.96 7.21 12.19
C ARG A 126 5.79 6.19 11.08
N LEU A 127 6.91 5.72 10.56
CA LEU A 127 6.96 4.74 9.49
C LEU A 127 7.07 3.32 10.05
N TYR A 128 6.08 2.50 9.74
CA TYR A 128 6.04 1.08 10.08
C TYR A 128 6.45 0.27 8.84
N VAL A 129 7.32 -0.70 9.04
CA VAL A 129 7.93 -1.51 7.98
C VAL A 129 7.78 -2.99 8.31
N ALA A 130 7.07 -3.74 7.48
CA ALA A 130 7.10 -5.20 7.54
C ALA A 130 8.49 -5.69 7.09
N ASN A 131 9.18 -6.46 7.93
CA ASN A 131 10.57 -6.85 7.69
C ASN A 131 10.82 -8.27 8.18
N ALA A 132 11.09 -9.19 7.26
CA ALA A 132 11.34 -10.61 7.56
C ALA A 132 10.30 -11.22 8.54
N ALA A 133 10.59 -11.23 9.84
CA ALA A 133 9.73 -11.74 10.91
C ALA A 133 9.44 -10.69 12.00
N SER A 134 9.50 -9.40 11.64
CA SER A 134 9.33 -8.29 12.57
C SER A 134 8.63 -7.10 11.90
N ILE A 135 8.15 -6.16 12.70
CA ILE A 135 7.74 -4.83 12.24
C ILE A 135 8.72 -3.83 12.86
N LEU A 136 9.44 -3.11 12.01
CA LEU A 136 10.33 -2.03 12.42
C LEU A 136 9.57 -0.71 12.39
N ILE A 137 9.75 0.13 13.41
CA ILE A 137 9.06 1.41 13.54
C ILE A 137 10.11 2.52 13.62
N PHE A 138 10.14 3.38 12.60
CA PHE A 138 11.06 4.51 12.55
C PHE A 138 10.37 5.83 12.92
N ALA A 139 11.17 6.78 13.42
CA ALA A 139 10.69 8.13 13.68
C ALA A 139 10.21 8.81 12.40
N ASN A 140 9.30 9.76 12.53
CA ASN A 140 9.01 10.68 11.45
C ASN A 140 10.30 11.44 11.06
N GLY A 141 10.61 11.50 9.75
CA GLY A 141 11.81 12.13 9.24
C GLY A 141 13.11 11.35 9.48
N ALA A 142 13.05 10.08 9.89
CA ALA A 142 14.25 9.25 10.07
C ALA A 142 15.04 9.12 8.76
N THR A 143 16.37 9.24 8.86
CA THR A 143 17.29 9.14 7.71
C THR A 143 18.64 8.57 8.12
N GLY A 144 19.37 7.98 7.17
CA GLY A 144 20.71 7.43 7.37
C GLY A 144 20.70 6.07 8.07
N ASN A 145 21.79 5.74 8.74
CA ASN A 145 22.01 4.49 9.44
C ASN A 145 21.51 4.57 10.89
N VAL A 146 20.22 4.76 11.07
CA VAL A 146 19.56 4.91 12.38
C VAL A 146 18.83 3.63 12.78
N PRO A 147 18.84 3.26 14.08
CA PRO A 147 18.04 2.16 14.56
C PRO A 147 16.54 2.51 14.53
N PRO A 148 15.65 1.51 14.45
CA PRO A 148 14.24 1.76 14.68
C PRO A 148 13.99 2.26 16.11
N LEU A 149 12.98 3.13 16.29
CA LEU A 149 12.53 3.55 17.63
C LEU A 149 12.04 2.35 18.44
N VAL A 150 11.35 1.47 17.76
CA VAL A 150 10.68 0.30 18.33
C VAL A 150 10.65 -0.81 17.29
N THR A 151 10.65 -2.05 17.78
CA THR A 151 10.46 -3.24 16.97
C THR A 151 9.36 -4.10 17.62
N ILE A 152 8.42 -4.62 16.80
CA ILE A 152 7.50 -5.68 17.22
C ILE A 152 8.11 -6.99 16.71
N THR A 153 8.54 -7.87 17.63
CA THR A 153 9.20 -9.13 17.31
C THR A 153 9.16 -10.07 18.51
N GLY A 154 9.17 -11.36 18.25
CA GLY A 154 9.18 -12.40 19.30
C GLY A 154 8.05 -13.40 19.13
N ALA A 155 8.11 -14.49 19.93
CA ALA A 155 7.23 -15.66 19.77
C ALA A 155 5.73 -15.37 20.01
N ASN A 156 5.42 -14.34 20.82
CA ASN A 156 4.01 -14.03 21.14
C ASN A 156 3.36 -13.13 20.08
N THR A 157 4.12 -12.59 19.13
CA THR A 157 3.58 -11.64 18.16
C THR A 157 2.65 -12.26 17.13
N GLY A 158 2.75 -13.55 16.88
CA GLY A 158 2.00 -14.22 15.80
C GLY A 158 2.47 -13.84 14.38
N LEU A 159 3.55 -13.07 14.24
CA LEU A 159 4.11 -12.69 12.93
C LEU A 159 4.68 -13.91 12.22
N SER A 160 4.30 -14.09 10.97
CA SER A 160 4.79 -15.15 10.09
C SER A 160 4.84 -14.66 8.64
N GLY A 161 6.01 -14.23 8.18
CA GLY A 161 6.18 -13.60 6.88
C GLY A 161 5.30 -12.34 6.72
N PRO A 162 5.42 -11.33 7.61
CA PRO A 162 4.62 -10.12 7.51
C PRO A 162 4.85 -9.44 6.16
N ALA A 163 3.76 -9.00 5.53
CA ALA A 163 3.76 -8.43 4.19
C ALA A 163 3.09 -7.05 4.19
N GLY A 164 1.78 -6.97 4.02
CA GLY A 164 1.04 -5.71 4.03
C GLY A 164 0.74 -5.20 5.43
N LEU A 165 0.74 -3.89 5.58
CA LEU A 165 0.43 -3.17 6.80
C LEU A 165 -0.69 -2.17 6.54
N GLY A 166 -1.57 -1.98 7.51
CA GLY A 166 -2.61 -0.94 7.47
C GLY A 166 -3.02 -0.51 8.86
N PHE A 167 -3.55 0.70 8.98
CA PHE A 167 -4.08 1.23 10.24
C PHE A 167 -5.58 1.45 10.13
N ASP A 168 -6.30 1.27 11.22
CA ASP A 168 -7.65 1.81 11.36
C ASP A 168 -7.62 3.20 12.02
N PHE A 169 -8.79 3.85 12.05
CA PHE A 169 -8.98 5.17 12.66
C PHE A 169 -8.72 5.22 14.19
N ARG A 170 -8.55 4.05 14.84
CA ARG A 170 -8.17 3.94 16.27
C ARG A 170 -6.67 3.75 16.45
N GLY A 171 -5.90 3.76 15.36
CA GLY A 171 -4.46 3.53 15.36
C GLY A 171 -4.05 2.08 15.61
N ARG A 172 -4.98 1.10 15.48
CA ARG A 172 -4.62 -0.32 15.53
C ARG A 172 -3.92 -0.72 14.24
N LEU A 173 -2.84 -1.48 14.37
CA LEU A 173 -2.05 -1.97 13.25
C LEU A 173 -2.56 -3.35 12.80
N PHE A 174 -2.93 -3.47 11.55
CA PHE A 174 -3.27 -4.72 10.87
C PHE A 174 -2.07 -5.20 10.06
N VAL A 175 -1.71 -6.48 10.21
CA VAL A 175 -0.56 -7.09 9.53
C VAL A 175 -1.00 -8.34 8.80
N ALA A 176 -0.85 -8.38 7.48
CA ALA A 176 -0.99 -9.60 6.70
C ALA A 176 0.21 -10.52 6.95
N ASN A 177 -0.04 -11.75 7.38
CA ASN A 177 0.97 -12.77 7.59
C ASN A 177 0.86 -13.83 6.49
N SER A 178 1.69 -13.71 5.46
CA SER A 178 1.65 -14.60 4.30
C SER A 178 2.05 -16.04 4.61
N GLY A 179 2.87 -16.23 5.64
CA GLY A 179 3.44 -17.53 5.99
C GLY A 179 2.50 -18.45 6.77
N ASN A 180 1.48 -17.91 7.45
CA ASN A 180 0.51 -18.71 8.22
C ASN A 180 -0.95 -18.38 7.91
N HIS A 181 -1.21 -17.68 6.80
CA HIS A 181 -2.55 -17.34 6.32
C HIS A 181 -3.41 -16.64 7.38
N SER A 182 -2.85 -15.61 8.03
CA SER A 182 -3.55 -14.85 9.06
C SER A 182 -3.40 -13.35 8.89
N VAL A 183 -4.26 -12.59 9.56
CA VAL A 183 -4.07 -11.16 9.82
C VAL A 183 -4.02 -10.97 11.32
N THR A 184 -2.93 -10.44 11.84
CA THR A 184 -2.80 -10.04 13.25
C THR A 184 -3.10 -8.57 13.43
N VAL A 185 -3.79 -8.22 14.52
CA VAL A 185 -4.16 -6.85 14.86
C VAL A 185 -3.48 -6.48 16.17
N TYR A 186 -2.71 -5.40 16.16
CA TYR A 186 -2.04 -4.91 17.37
C TYR A 186 -2.69 -3.62 17.88
N ALA A 187 -2.66 -3.44 19.19
CA ALA A 187 -3.07 -2.19 19.81
C ALA A 187 -2.21 -1.02 19.33
N ALA A 188 -2.76 0.18 19.35
CA ALA A 188 -2.00 1.40 19.10
C ALA A 188 -0.78 1.46 20.03
N GLY A 189 0.40 1.70 19.44
CA GLY A 189 1.65 1.79 20.22
C GLY A 189 2.24 0.46 20.69
N ALA A 190 1.80 -0.70 20.17
CA ALA A 190 2.37 -1.99 20.49
C ALA A 190 3.88 -2.06 20.24
N THR A 191 4.63 -2.75 21.11
CA THR A 191 6.10 -2.82 21.09
C THR A 191 6.62 -4.18 21.54
N GLY A 192 7.85 -4.53 21.15
CA GLY A 192 8.54 -5.73 21.63
C GLY A 192 7.81 -7.01 21.28
N ASN A 193 7.74 -7.95 22.22
CA ASN A 193 7.05 -9.23 22.06
C ASN A 193 5.53 -9.12 22.37
N ALA A 194 4.90 -8.08 21.83
CA ALA A 194 3.48 -7.82 22.05
C ALA A 194 2.62 -8.90 21.40
N SER A 195 1.70 -9.47 22.19
CA SER A 195 0.64 -10.31 21.62
C SER A 195 -0.35 -9.45 20.84
N PRO A 196 -0.88 -9.93 19.70
CA PRO A 196 -1.97 -9.24 19.01
C PRO A 196 -3.22 -9.18 19.91
N VAL A 197 -3.97 -8.10 19.80
CA VAL A 197 -5.28 -7.95 20.48
C VAL A 197 -6.36 -8.80 19.78
N ASP A 198 -6.20 -9.01 18.48
CA ASP A 198 -7.04 -9.85 17.65
C ASP A 198 -6.20 -10.58 16.59
N THR A 199 -6.66 -11.75 16.15
CA THR A 199 -6.11 -12.47 15.01
C THR A 199 -7.27 -13.00 14.18
N ILE A 200 -7.24 -12.76 12.87
CA ILE A 200 -8.13 -13.40 11.89
C ILE A 200 -7.35 -14.54 11.26
N GLY A 201 -7.82 -15.77 11.39
CA GLY A 201 -7.15 -16.96 10.86
C GLY A 201 -8.02 -18.21 11.06
N GLY A 202 -7.86 -19.17 10.17
CA GLY A 202 -8.64 -20.41 10.18
C GLY A 202 -9.37 -20.69 8.87
N PRO A 203 -9.96 -21.88 8.71
CA PRO A 203 -10.46 -22.38 7.42
C PRO A 203 -11.64 -21.60 6.84
N ASN A 204 -12.43 -20.90 7.67
CA ASN A 204 -13.59 -20.14 7.18
C ASN A 204 -13.23 -18.70 6.74
N THR A 205 -12.01 -18.27 7.01
CA THR A 205 -11.60 -16.88 6.72
C THR A 205 -11.41 -16.61 5.23
N GLY A 206 -11.15 -17.62 4.42
CA GLY A 206 -10.77 -17.44 3.02
C GLY A 206 -9.38 -16.83 2.83
N LEU A 207 -8.59 -16.63 3.90
CA LEU A 207 -7.21 -16.14 3.80
C LEU A 207 -6.31 -17.19 3.16
N ASN A 208 -5.64 -16.80 2.07
CA ASN A 208 -4.71 -17.66 1.34
C ASN A 208 -3.53 -16.84 0.82
N VAL A 209 -2.38 -16.93 1.50
CA VAL A 209 -1.20 -16.10 1.26
C VAL A 209 -1.59 -14.62 1.22
N PRO A 210 -2.10 -14.06 2.34
CA PRO A 210 -2.48 -12.64 2.40
C PRO A 210 -1.23 -11.77 2.24
N MET A 211 -1.28 -10.82 1.30
CA MET A 211 -0.17 -9.95 0.95
C MET A 211 -0.47 -8.49 1.29
N GLY A 212 -1.57 -7.94 0.85
CA GLY A 212 -1.97 -6.57 1.09
C GLY A 212 -3.15 -6.45 2.05
N VAL A 213 -3.19 -5.38 2.83
CA VAL A 213 -4.34 -5.02 3.66
C VAL A 213 -4.65 -3.55 3.50
N ALA A 214 -5.94 -3.22 3.52
CA ALA A 214 -6.45 -1.87 3.64
C ALA A 214 -7.61 -1.85 4.63
N VAL A 215 -7.79 -0.74 5.35
CA VAL A 215 -8.91 -0.56 6.28
C VAL A 215 -9.66 0.70 5.88
N ASP A 216 -10.97 0.61 5.74
CA ASP A 216 -11.80 1.78 5.40
C ASP A 216 -12.17 2.62 6.62
N GLY A 217 -12.84 3.76 6.38
CA GLY A 217 -13.29 4.66 7.43
C GLY A 217 -14.35 4.05 8.39
N ALA A 218 -15.02 2.96 7.99
CA ALA A 218 -15.94 2.20 8.84
C ALA A 218 -15.21 1.11 9.66
N GLY A 219 -13.93 0.90 9.39
CA GLY A 219 -13.10 -0.14 10.03
C GLY A 219 -13.26 -1.53 9.40
N GLN A 220 -13.82 -1.62 8.19
CA GLN A 220 -13.84 -2.86 7.43
C GLN A 220 -12.43 -3.15 6.89
N LEU A 221 -12.03 -4.40 6.99
CA LEU A 221 -10.71 -4.86 6.55
C LEU A 221 -10.81 -5.54 5.18
N TYR A 222 -10.03 -5.05 4.23
CA TYR A 222 -9.85 -5.61 2.89
C TYR A 222 -8.50 -6.32 2.83
N VAL A 223 -8.48 -7.57 2.37
CA VAL A 223 -7.25 -8.38 2.29
C VAL A 223 -7.05 -8.92 0.89
N ALA A 224 -5.91 -8.62 0.29
CA ALA A 224 -5.49 -9.20 -0.98
C ALA A 224 -4.83 -10.56 -0.71
N ASN A 225 -5.50 -11.63 -1.16
CA ASN A 225 -5.03 -13.00 -1.05
C ASN A 225 -4.39 -13.41 -2.39
N SER A 226 -3.06 -13.51 -2.40
CA SER A 226 -2.31 -13.88 -3.61
C SER A 226 -2.62 -15.32 -4.05
N GLY A 227 -2.92 -16.19 -3.08
CA GLY A 227 -3.17 -17.59 -3.35
C GLY A 227 -1.94 -18.34 -3.84
N THR A 228 -2.15 -19.56 -4.31
CA THR A 228 -1.12 -20.40 -4.93
C THR A 228 -1.25 -20.47 -6.45
N GLY A 229 -2.10 -19.64 -7.04
CA GLY A 229 -2.38 -19.53 -8.48
C GLY A 229 -3.59 -18.64 -8.74
N ALA A 230 -3.86 -18.31 -10.01
CA ALA A 230 -4.93 -17.38 -10.39
C ALA A 230 -6.32 -17.78 -9.87
N SER A 231 -6.64 -19.07 -9.92
CA SER A 231 -7.94 -19.61 -9.44
C SER A 231 -8.16 -19.52 -7.93
N SER A 232 -7.10 -19.23 -7.15
CA SER A 232 -7.16 -19.05 -5.69
C SER A 232 -6.93 -17.60 -5.27
N SER A 233 -6.79 -16.68 -6.22
CA SER A 233 -6.66 -15.24 -6.01
C SER A 233 -8.00 -14.65 -5.57
N SER A 234 -7.99 -13.85 -4.51
CA SER A 234 -9.22 -13.21 -4.01
C SER A 234 -8.94 -11.92 -3.26
N ILE A 235 -9.98 -11.10 -3.11
CA ILE A 235 -10.05 -10.05 -2.10
C ILE A 235 -11.13 -10.46 -1.10
N THR A 236 -10.77 -10.64 0.16
CA THR A 236 -11.74 -10.89 1.24
C THR A 236 -11.97 -9.63 2.04
N VAL A 237 -13.23 -9.38 2.39
CA VAL A 237 -13.64 -8.20 3.17
C VAL A 237 -14.25 -8.67 4.48
N TYR A 238 -13.80 -8.13 5.59
CA TYR A 238 -14.31 -8.45 6.93
C TYR A 238 -14.93 -7.22 7.57
N GLU A 239 -15.94 -7.43 8.37
CA GLU A 239 -16.55 -6.37 9.16
C GLU A 239 -15.58 -5.84 10.24
N SER A 240 -15.86 -4.65 10.71
CA SER A 240 -15.08 -4.03 11.79
C SER A 240 -15.11 -4.91 13.06
N GLY A 241 -13.93 -5.22 13.60
CA GLY A 241 -13.78 -6.05 14.79
C GLY A 241 -13.82 -7.56 14.52
N ALA A 242 -13.76 -8.00 13.26
CA ALA A 242 -13.64 -9.42 12.92
C ALA A 242 -12.41 -10.05 13.59
N ARG A 243 -12.55 -11.31 14.06
CA ARG A 243 -11.50 -12.04 14.79
C ARG A 243 -11.71 -13.56 14.69
N GLY A 244 -10.66 -14.30 15.03
CA GLY A 244 -10.69 -15.77 15.01
C GLY A 244 -10.96 -16.30 13.61
N ASN A 245 -11.76 -17.34 13.52
CA ASN A 245 -12.15 -17.98 12.27
C ASN A 245 -13.36 -17.27 11.61
N ALA A 246 -13.28 -15.92 11.50
CA ALA A 246 -14.35 -15.08 10.98
C ALA A 246 -14.57 -15.33 9.47
N THR A 247 -15.83 -15.53 9.08
CA THR A 247 -16.21 -15.57 7.66
C THR A 247 -16.22 -14.13 7.09
N PRO A 248 -15.66 -13.90 5.89
CA PRO A 248 -15.72 -12.60 5.25
C PRO A 248 -17.17 -12.23 4.90
N ILE A 249 -17.51 -10.95 4.99
CA ILE A 249 -18.79 -10.38 4.56
C ILE A 249 -18.91 -10.25 3.05
N ALA A 250 -17.78 -10.18 2.35
CA ALA A 250 -17.70 -10.20 0.89
C ALA A 250 -16.38 -10.88 0.46
N THR A 251 -16.43 -11.54 -0.70
CA THR A 251 -15.24 -12.12 -1.34
C THR A 251 -15.33 -11.86 -2.84
N ILE A 252 -14.38 -11.11 -3.38
CA ILE A 252 -14.22 -10.93 -4.83
C ILE A 252 -13.32 -12.06 -5.32
N MET A 253 -13.86 -12.99 -6.12
CA MET A 253 -13.15 -14.16 -6.64
C MET A 253 -13.89 -14.71 -7.87
N GLY A 254 -13.15 -15.24 -8.83
CA GLY A 254 -13.69 -15.88 -10.04
C GLY A 254 -13.09 -15.30 -11.32
N ASP A 255 -13.40 -15.96 -12.44
CA ASP A 255 -12.76 -15.70 -13.74
C ASP A 255 -13.00 -14.29 -14.32
N SER A 256 -14.16 -13.69 -13.98
CA SER A 256 -14.50 -12.33 -14.45
C SER A 256 -13.79 -11.23 -13.69
N THR A 257 -13.18 -11.54 -12.52
CA THR A 257 -12.56 -10.51 -11.67
C THR A 257 -11.27 -9.95 -12.23
N GLY A 258 -10.55 -10.71 -13.05
CA GLY A 258 -9.23 -10.33 -13.51
C GLY A 258 -8.15 -10.37 -12.42
N LEU A 259 -8.45 -10.95 -11.24
CA LEU A 259 -7.45 -11.15 -10.19
C LEU A 259 -6.44 -12.23 -10.59
N ASP A 260 -5.15 -11.91 -10.45
CA ASP A 260 -4.04 -12.83 -10.69
C ASP A 260 -2.88 -12.49 -9.76
N GLN A 261 -2.76 -13.25 -8.68
CA GLN A 261 -1.80 -13.04 -7.61
C GLN A 261 -1.80 -11.59 -7.07
N PRO A 262 -2.93 -11.11 -6.54
CA PRO A 262 -3.02 -9.76 -5.99
C PRO A 262 -2.05 -9.59 -4.82
N LYS A 263 -1.29 -8.50 -4.84
CA LYS A 263 -0.36 -8.12 -3.77
C LYS A 263 -0.87 -6.91 -2.99
N GLY A 264 -0.93 -5.75 -3.62
CA GLY A 264 -1.40 -4.52 -2.99
C GLY A 264 -2.90 -4.34 -3.14
N VAL A 265 -3.55 -3.82 -2.10
CA VAL A 265 -4.93 -3.34 -2.12
C VAL A 265 -4.99 -1.97 -1.45
N ALA A 266 -5.70 -1.03 -2.05
CA ALA A 266 -6.00 0.27 -1.47
C ALA A 266 -7.42 0.72 -1.84
N LEU A 267 -7.92 1.69 -1.10
CA LEU A 267 -9.27 2.24 -1.27
C LEU A 267 -9.17 3.73 -1.61
N ASP A 268 -9.95 4.18 -2.56
CA ASP A 268 -10.12 5.62 -2.76
C ASP A 268 -11.19 6.19 -1.80
N PRO A 269 -11.32 7.52 -1.69
CA PRO A 269 -12.33 8.15 -0.84
C PRO A 269 -13.78 7.76 -1.18
N GLY A 270 -14.03 7.28 -2.40
CA GLY A 270 -15.33 6.77 -2.83
C GLY A 270 -15.57 5.30 -2.47
N GLY A 271 -14.61 4.63 -1.85
CA GLY A 271 -14.67 3.22 -1.47
C GLY A 271 -14.44 2.26 -2.63
N ARG A 272 -13.97 2.73 -3.80
CA ARG A 272 -13.54 1.83 -4.88
C ARG A 272 -12.27 1.09 -4.44
N ILE A 273 -12.18 -0.18 -4.84
CA ILE A 273 -11.12 -1.10 -4.42
C ILE A 273 -10.11 -1.20 -5.56
N TYR A 274 -8.90 -0.71 -5.34
CA TYR A 274 -7.77 -0.78 -6.27
C TYR A 274 -6.88 -1.96 -5.89
N VAL A 275 -6.60 -2.83 -6.85
CA VAL A 275 -5.82 -4.06 -6.62
C VAL A 275 -4.70 -4.17 -7.63
N VAL A 276 -3.49 -4.30 -7.12
CA VAL A 276 -2.31 -4.61 -7.92
C VAL A 276 -2.20 -6.11 -8.11
N ASN A 277 -2.22 -6.55 -9.38
CA ASN A 277 -2.06 -7.95 -9.77
C ASN A 277 -0.65 -8.17 -10.34
N SER A 278 0.11 -9.04 -9.68
CA SER A 278 1.54 -9.27 -9.96
C SER A 278 1.78 -10.57 -10.73
N ALA A 279 0.83 -10.98 -11.54
CA ALA A 279 0.78 -12.22 -12.33
C ALA A 279 2.15 -12.81 -12.70
N THR A 280 2.51 -13.95 -12.13
CA THR A 280 3.79 -14.62 -12.44
C THR A 280 3.69 -15.60 -13.60
N VAL A 281 2.48 -16.06 -13.92
CA VAL A 281 2.25 -17.11 -14.93
C VAL A 281 1.88 -16.50 -16.27
N SER A 282 1.03 -15.48 -16.29
CA SER A 282 0.58 -14.85 -17.54
C SER A 282 1.44 -13.66 -17.96
N PHE A 283 2.28 -13.12 -17.07
CA PHE A 283 3.01 -11.85 -17.23
C PHE A 283 2.11 -10.67 -17.65
N GLN A 284 0.82 -10.77 -17.38
CA GLN A 284 -0.16 -9.73 -17.66
C GLN A 284 -0.39 -8.88 -16.41
N PHE A 285 0.61 -8.07 -16.08
CA PHE A 285 0.53 -7.15 -14.97
C PHE A 285 -0.60 -6.14 -15.16
N ARG A 286 -1.38 -5.93 -14.11
CA ARG A 286 -2.53 -5.03 -14.20
C ARG A 286 -2.92 -4.46 -12.84
N ILE A 287 -3.62 -3.34 -12.86
CA ILE A 287 -4.37 -2.82 -11.74
C ILE A 287 -5.84 -2.99 -12.08
N THR A 288 -6.59 -3.69 -11.24
CA THR A 288 -8.04 -3.82 -11.35
C THR A 288 -8.72 -2.93 -10.33
N VAL A 289 -9.78 -2.26 -10.73
CA VAL A 289 -10.56 -1.37 -9.86
C VAL A 289 -11.97 -1.91 -9.77
N TYR A 290 -12.46 -2.14 -8.56
CA TYR A 290 -13.83 -2.61 -8.33
C TYR A 290 -14.66 -1.51 -7.70
N ALA A 291 -15.97 -1.56 -7.94
CA ALA A 291 -16.93 -0.69 -7.28
C ALA A 291 -16.91 -0.92 -5.75
N ALA A 292 -17.27 0.10 -5.00
CA ALA A 292 -17.53 -0.05 -3.57
C ALA A 292 -18.57 -1.15 -3.33
N GLY A 293 -18.31 -2.04 -2.36
CA GLY A 293 -19.18 -3.17 -2.03
C GLY A 293 -19.18 -4.32 -3.04
N ALA A 294 -18.23 -4.38 -3.98
CA ALA A 294 -18.10 -5.49 -4.93
C ALA A 294 -17.97 -6.83 -4.20
N ASN A 295 -18.61 -7.88 -4.74
CA ASN A 295 -18.65 -9.21 -4.16
C ASN A 295 -18.80 -10.28 -5.26
N GLY A 296 -18.40 -11.52 -4.98
CA GLY A 296 -18.50 -12.65 -5.92
C GLY A 296 -17.61 -12.50 -7.14
N ASN A 297 -18.07 -13.01 -8.27
CA ASN A 297 -17.34 -12.93 -9.56
C ASN A 297 -17.54 -11.56 -10.24
N ALA A 298 -17.32 -10.47 -9.49
CA ALA A 298 -17.51 -9.11 -9.97
C ALA A 298 -16.44 -8.73 -10.99
N ALA A 299 -16.85 -8.26 -12.16
CA ALA A 299 -15.95 -7.66 -13.12
C ALA A 299 -15.44 -6.30 -12.60
N PRO A 300 -14.17 -5.93 -12.88
CA PRO A 300 -13.67 -4.61 -12.53
C PRO A 300 -14.38 -3.51 -13.32
N VAL A 301 -14.62 -2.36 -12.68
CA VAL A 301 -15.18 -1.15 -13.32
C VAL A 301 -14.11 -0.42 -14.14
N ALA A 302 -12.84 -0.63 -13.84
CA ALA A 302 -11.70 -0.15 -14.62
C ALA A 302 -10.53 -1.13 -14.51
N THR A 303 -9.71 -1.18 -15.55
CA THR A 303 -8.47 -1.97 -15.56
C THR A 303 -7.39 -1.16 -16.25
N ILE A 304 -6.24 -1.00 -15.59
CA ILE A 304 -5.04 -0.41 -16.20
C ILE A 304 -4.12 -1.58 -16.54
N ALA A 305 -3.89 -1.82 -17.83
CA ALA A 305 -3.10 -2.93 -18.33
C ALA A 305 -2.60 -2.67 -19.75
N GLY A 306 -1.47 -3.26 -20.09
CA GLY A 306 -0.89 -3.16 -21.42
C GLY A 306 0.53 -2.61 -21.40
N ASN A 307 1.17 -2.60 -22.57
CA ASN A 307 2.59 -2.30 -22.70
C ASN A 307 2.97 -0.83 -22.49
N GLN A 308 2.01 0.10 -22.57
CA GLN A 308 2.26 1.52 -22.32
C GLN A 308 2.23 1.86 -20.81
N THR A 309 1.64 1.00 -19.98
CA THR A 309 1.48 1.28 -18.55
C THR A 309 2.79 1.27 -17.76
N GLY A 310 3.83 0.66 -18.29
CA GLY A 310 5.10 0.47 -17.58
C GLY A 310 5.02 -0.45 -16.36
N LEU A 311 3.89 -1.13 -16.15
CA LEU A 311 3.73 -2.08 -15.05
C LEU A 311 4.62 -3.31 -15.26
N THR A 312 5.50 -3.60 -14.30
CA THR A 312 6.44 -4.73 -14.35
C THR A 312 6.60 -5.34 -12.96
N ALA A 313 5.97 -6.50 -12.76
CA ALA A 313 5.84 -7.11 -11.44
C ALA A 313 5.43 -6.09 -10.35
N PRO A 314 4.31 -5.36 -10.56
CA PRO A 314 3.87 -4.34 -9.62
C PRO A 314 3.56 -4.99 -8.27
N SER A 315 3.90 -4.32 -7.16
CA SER A 315 3.81 -4.90 -5.83
C SER A 315 2.75 -4.23 -4.96
N TYR A 316 2.89 -2.95 -4.68
CA TYR A 316 1.94 -2.21 -3.85
C TYR A 316 1.52 -0.91 -4.51
N LEU A 317 0.43 -0.35 -4.02
CA LEU A 317 -0.06 0.97 -4.43
C LEU A 317 -0.46 1.81 -3.22
N SER A 318 -0.40 3.13 -3.39
CA SER A 318 -0.80 4.11 -2.37
C SER A 318 -1.37 5.37 -3.03
N PHE A 319 -2.40 5.93 -2.41
CA PHE A 319 -2.97 7.23 -2.74
C PHE A 319 -2.23 8.34 -2.02
#